data_61b0a6d91c3d92d24a630a22f7e02ae9
#
_entry.id   61b0a6d91c3d92d24a630a22f7e02ae9
#
_cell.length_a   1.000
_cell.length_b   1.000
_cell.length_c   1.000
_cell.angle_alpha   90.00
_cell.angle_beta   90.00
_cell.angle_gamma   90.00
#
_symmetry.space_group_name_H-M   'P 1'
#
loop_
_entity.id
_entity.type
_entity.pdbx_description
1 polymer ?
#
loop_
_entity_poly.entity_id
_entity_poly.type
_entity_poly.pdbx_seq_one_letter_code
_entity_poly.pdbx_strand_id
1 'polypeptide(L)' 'MNADKLELLHTKFLKTFSRVPLELRNEIVAILDNETITWSVANIEVKGKSKKGYTILELMDNLGLIGD' A
#
# COMPACT_ATOMS: atom_id res chain seq x y z
N MET A 1 4.56 5.10 15.24
CA MET A 1 5.25 5.36 13.96
C MET A 1 5.40 6.86 13.76
N ASN A 2 6.54 7.31 13.30
CA ASN A 2 6.74 8.74 13.09
C ASN A 2 6.28 9.18 11.69
N ALA A 3 6.01 10.48 11.55
CA ALA A 3 5.47 11.03 10.31
C ALA A 3 6.46 10.89 9.14
N ASP A 4 7.76 10.98 9.41
CA ASP A 4 8.77 10.88 8.34
C ASP A 4 8.76 9.49 7.71
N LYS A 5 8.60 8.46 8.53
CA LYS A 5 8.53 7.09 8.02
C LYS A 5 7.27 6.89 7.20
N LEU A 6 6.14 7.43 7.66
CA LEU A 6 4.88 7.31 6.91
C LEU A 6 4.96 8.03 5.57
N GLU A 7 5.57 9.20 5.52
CA GLU A 7 5.74 9.93 4.27
C GLU A 7 6.64 9.16 3.31
N LEU A 8 7.71 8.56 3.81
CA LEU A 8 8.59 7.74 3.00
C LEU A 8 7.86 6.54 2.42
N LEU A 9 7.09 5.83 3.26
CA LEU A 9 6.31 4.68 2.81
C LEU A 9 5.26 5.09 1.79
N HIS A 10 4.61 6.23 2.00
CA HIS A 10 3.62 6.74 1.05
C HIS A 10 4.27 7.01 -0.32
N THR A 11 5.42 7.66 -0.31
CA THR A 11 6.16 7.93 -1.55
C THR A 11 6.54 6.64 -2.26
N LYS A 12 7.04 5.66 -1.53
CA LYS A 12 7.40 4.36 -2.09
C LYS A 12 6.17 3.66 -2.68
N PHE A 13 5.03 3.74 -1.98
CA PHE A 13 3.79 3.15 -2.48
C PHE A 13 3.38 3.77 -3.80
N LEU A 14 3.33 5.10 -3.87
CA LEU A 14 2.91 5.79 -5.08
C LEU A 14 3.82 5.44 -6.27
N LYS A 15 5.11 5.38 -6.02
CA LYS A 15 6.08 5.03 -7.05
C LYS A 15 5.87 3.61 -7.55
N THR A 16 5.68 2.67 -6.63
CA THR A 16 5.44 1.28 -7.00
C THR A 16 4.11 1.12 -7.70
N PHE A 17 3.06 1.75 -7.17
CA PHE A 17 1.71 1.65 -7.75
C PHE A 17 1.68 2.16 -9.19
N SER A 18 2.42 3.22 -9.49
CA SER A 18 2.45 3.79 -10.84
C SER A 18 3.02 2.82 -11.87
N ARG A 19 3.78 1.81 -11.42
CA ARG A 19 4.37 0.79 -12.30
C ARG A 19 3.49 -0.44 -12.45
N VAL A 20 2.40 -0.53 -11.67
CA VAL A 20 1.51 -1.70 -11.73
C VAL A 20 0.58 -1.56 -12.94
N PRO A 21 0.61 -2.52 -13.88
CA PRO A 21 -0.31 -2.48 -15.02
C PRO A 21 -1.76 -2.50 -14.55
N LEU A 22 -2.64 -1.85 -15.30
CA LEU A 22 -4.05 -1.75 -14.94
C LEU A 22 -4.69 -3.12 -14.68
N GLU A 23 -4.37 -4.10 -15.50
CA GLU A 23 -4.95 -5.44 -15.37
C GLU A 23 -4.49 -6.16 -14.10
N LEU A 24 -3.40 -5.71 -13.46
CA LEU A 24 -2.90 -6.32 -12.23
C LEU A 24 -3.35 -5.59 -10.96
N ARG A 25 -3.99 -4.43 -11.11
CA ARG A 25 -4.37 -3.63 -9.94
C ARG A 25 -5.47 -4.26 -9.09
N ASN A 26 -6.20 -5.23 -9.63
CA ASN A 26 -7.23 -5.97 -8.90
C ASN A 26 -6.72 -7.30 -8.35
N GLU A 27 -5.44 -7.59 -8.51
CA GLU A 27 -4.83 -8.77 -7.92
C GLU A 27 -4.71 -8.60 -6.41
N ILE A 28 -4.96 -9.69 -5.67
CA ILE A 28 -4.79 -9.67 -4.22
C ILE A 28 -3.30 -9.72 -3.91
N VAL A 29 -2.82 -8.74 -3.15
CA VAL A 29 -1.40 -8.66 -2.80
C VAL A 29 -1.14 -8.91 -1.32
N ALA A 30 -2.17 -8.83 -0.48
CA ALA A 30 -2.01 -9.03 0.94
C ALA A 30 -3.36 -9.37 1.58
N ILE A 31 -3.31 -9.85 2.82
CA ILE A 31 -4.51 -10.09 3.62
C ILE A 31 -4.30 -9.38 4.94
N LEU A 32 -5.26 -8.52 5.31
CA LEU A 32 -5.22 -7.75 6.53
C LEU A 32 -6.50 -8.01 7.31
N ASP A 33 -6.40 -8.60 8.50
CA ASP A 33 -7.56 -8.91 9.35
C ASP A 33 -8.67 -9.66 8.60
N ASN A 34 -8.27 -10.68 7.84
CA ASN A 34 -9.16 -11.50 7.01
C ASN A 34 -9.78 -10.76 5.82
N GLU A 35 -9.30 -9.55 5.54
CA GLU A 35 -9.73 -8.78 4.38
C GLU A 35 -8.67 -8.85 3.29
N THR A 36 -9.10 -9.17 2.07
CA THR A 36 -8.18 -9.22 0.94
C THR A 36 -7.87 -7.79 0.48
N ILE A 37 -6.59 -7.51 0.29
CA ILE A 37 -6.12 -6.20 -0.15
C ILE A 37 -5.57 -6.32 -1.55
N THR A 38 -6.17 -5.56 -2.48
CA THR A 38 -5.66 -5.43 -3.85
C THR A 38 -4.88 -4.12 -3.96
N TRP A 39 -4.16 -3.94 -5.06
CA TRP A 39 -3.50 -2.66 -5.32
C TRP A 39 -4.51 -1.51 -5.33
N SER A 40 -5.69 -1.73 -5.93
CA SER A 40 -6.74 -0.69 -5.99
C SER A 40 -7.26 -0.31 -4.62
N VAL A 41 -7.54 -1.30 -3.77
CA VAL A 41 -7.99 -1.05 -2.39
C VAL A 41 -6.92 -0.30 -1.61
N ALA A 42 -5.66 -0.77 -1.72
CA ALA A 42 -4.55 -0.10 -1.05
C ALA A 42 -4.43 1.36 -1.48
N ASN A 43 -4.58 1.63 -2.78
CA ASN A 43 -4.49 2.99 -3.30
C ASN A 43 -5.56 3.91 -2.69
N ILE A 44 -6.79 3.43 -2.61
CA ILE A 44 -7.90 4.20 -2.05
C ILE A 44 -7.62 4.54 -0.58
N GLU A 45 -7.23 3.55 0.22
CA GLU A 45 -6.99 3.75 1.65
C GLU A 45 -5.76 4.62 1.91
N VAL A 46 -4.70 4.41 1.15
CA VAL A 46 -3.46 5.19 1.30
C VAL A 46 -3.69 6.65 0.92
N LYS A 47 -4.39 6.91 -0.19
CA LYS A 47 -4.70 8.28 -0.62
C LYS A 47 -5.60 9.00 0.38
N GLY A 48 -6.51 8.26 1.01
CA GLY A 48 -7.39 8.82 2.02
C GLY A 48 -6.71 9.08 3.34
N LYS A 49 -5.45 8.65 3.48
CA LYS A 49 -4.67 8.82 4.72
C LYS A 49 -5.39 8.27 5.93
N SER A 50 -6.13 7.16 5.73
CA SER A 50 -6.84 6.50 6.80
C SER A 50 -5.87 5.72 7.68
N LYS A 51 -6.32 5.38 8.88
CA LYS A 51 -5.55 4.50 9.76
C LYS A 51 -5.29 3.15 9.08
N LYS A 52 -6.30 2.64 8.37
CA LYS A 52 -6.17 1.41 7.60
C LYS A 52 -5.11 1.55 6.51
N GLY A 53 -5.07 2.70 5.84
CA GLY A 53 -4.06 2.98 4.83
C GLY A 53 -2.64 2.92 5.39
N TYR A 54 -2.42 3.47 6.56
CA TYR A 54 -1.11 3.40 7.20
C TYR A 54 -0.73 1.97 7.57
N THR A 55 -1.70 1.19 8.06
CA THR A 55 -1.47 -0.22 8.37
C THR A 55 -1.12 -0.99 7.11
N ILE A 56 -1.80 -0.70 5.99
CA ILE A 56 -1.50 -1.32 4.70
C ILE A 56 -0.08 -0.97 4.24
N LEU A 57 0.33 0.29 4.39
CA LEU A 57 1.69 0.71 4.04
C LEU A 57 2.74 -0.09 4.81
N GLU A 58 2.55 -0.24 6.12
CA GLU A 58 3.47 -1.02 6.93
C GLU A 58 3.50 -2.49 6.50
N LEU A 59 2.33 -3.05 6.25
CA LEU A 59 2.23 -4.44 5.80
C LEU A 59 2.96 -4.65 4.48
N MET A 60 2.74 -3.77 3.51
CA MET A 60 3.37 -3.89 2.20
C MET A 60 4.88 -3.70 2.28
N ASP A 61 5.33 -2.80 3.15
CA ASP A 61 6.76 -2.60 3.37
C ASP A 61 7.40 -3.86 3.96
N ASN A 62 6.74 -4.45 4.96
CA ASN A 62 7.24 -5.67 5.61
C ASN A 62 7.27 -6.86 4.64
N LEU A 63 6.36 -6.89 3.69
CA LEU A 63 6.31 -7.95 2.68
C LEU A 63 7.25 -7.70 1.50
N GLY A 64 7.90 -6.54 1.48
CA GLY A 64 8.78 -6.19 0.39
C GLY A 64 8.07 -5.83 -0.90
N LEU A 65 6.78 -5.48 -0.82
CA LEU A 65 5.97 -5.16 -2.00
C LEU A 65 6.18 -3.73 -2.48
N ILE A 66 6.58 -2.84 -1.60
CA ILE A 66 6.92 -1.46 -1.97
C ILE A 66 8.36 -1.20 -1.58
N GLY A 67 9.05 -0.43 -2.41
CA GLY A 67 10.45 -0.14 -2.15
C GLY A 67 11.10 0.42 -3.40
N ASP A 68 12.38 0.51 -3.34
CA ASP A 68 13.16 1.05 -4.46
C ASP A 68 13.39 0.04 -5.56
#